data_a11a5fdc3709ee34a6beb3c3ba05fcc3
#
_entry.id   a11a5fdc3709ee34a6beb3c3ba05fcc3
#
_cell.length_a   1.000
_cell.length_b   1.000
_cell.length_c   1.000
_cell.angle_alpha   90.00
_cell.angle_beta   90.00
_cell.angle_gamma   90.00
#
_symmetry.space_group_name_H-M   'P 1'
#
loop_
_entity.id
_entity.type
_entity.pdbx_description
1 polymer ?
#
loop_
_entity_poly.entity_id
_entity_poly.type
_entity_poly.pdbx_seq_one_letter_code
_entity_poly.pdbx_strand_id
1 'polypeptide(L)'
;GRFIEPLSELGVLRLVEGDYEITSGVEIFETPGHTPGHMSARIHSKEESLLVVGDVLVNPFYISESSRAFQSDKDPMLGIKTRQTLLAQAVADQSLLASAHFSEPGVGSIEDQEGKLKFIPR
;
A
#
# COMPACT_ATOMS: atom_id res chain seq x y z
N GLY A 1 -11.64 12.84 16.39
CA GLY A 1 -10.37 13.55 16.41
C GLY A 1 -10.35 14.73 15.47
N ARG A 2 -9.36 15.55 15.58
CA ARG A 2 -9.23 16.90 14.98
C ARG A 2 -9.48 16.99 13.47
N PHE A 3 -9.33 15.88 12.72
CA PHE A 3 -9.49 15.83 11.26
C PHE A 3 -10.75 15.09 10.82
N ILE A 4 -11.27 14.20 11.64
CA ILE A 4 -12.39 13.32 11.27
C ILE A 4 -13.73 13.95 11.66
N GLU A 5 -13.80 14.58 12.83
CA GLU A 5 -15.04 15.21 13.33
C GLU A 5 -15.63 16.23 12.35
N PRO A 6 -14.83 17.17 11.76
CA PRO A 6 -15.39 18.11 10.79
C PRO A 6 -15.97 17.43 9.54
N LEU A 7 -15.36 16.33 9.07
CA LEU A 7 -15.87 15.57 7.93
C LEU A 7 -17.19 14.88 8.26
N SER A 8 -17.32 14.37 9.49
CA SER A 8 -18.55 13.76 9.98
C SER A 8 -19.68 14.79 10.11
N GLU A 9 -19.38 15.96 10.69
CA GLU A 9 -20.34 17.06 10.84
C GLU A 9 -20.84 17.58 9.50
N LEU A 10 -19.97 17.61 8.48
CA LEU A 10 -20.33 18.00 7.11
C LEU A 10 -21.08 16.89 6.35
N GLY A 11 -21.20 15.69 6.92
CA GLY A 11 -21.88 14.56 6.28
C GLY A 11 -21.12 14.00 5.05
N VAL A 12 -19.82 14.27 4.95
CA VAL A 12 -18.96 13.81 3.83
C VAL A 12 -18.05 12.64 4.20
N LEU A 13 -18.11 12.19 5.45
CA LEU A 13 -17.38 11.03 5.94
C LEU A 13 -18.20 9.76 5.72
N ARG A 14 -17.59 8.78 5.01
CA ARG A 14 -18.12 7.43 4.90
C ARG A 14 -17.13 6.44 5.55
N LEU A 15 -17.59 5.72 6.56
CA LEU A 15 -16.83 4.63 7.15
C LEU A 15 -17.08 3.35 6.37
N VAL A 16 -16.03 2.58 6.14
CA VAL A 16 -16.08 1.30 5.45
C VAL A 16 -15.33 0.25 6.28
N GLU A 17 -15.73 -1.01 6.14
CA GLU A 17 -15.06 -2.17 6.72
C GLU A 17 -14.71 -3.13 5.59
N GLY A 18 -13.52 -3.74 5.69
CA GLY A 18 -13.03 -4.66 4.66
C GLY A 18 -12.75 -3.97 3.32
N ASP A 19 -12.63 -4.78 2.30
CA ASP A 19 -12.37 -4.31 0.94
C ASP A 19 -13.59 -3.59 0.38
N TYR A 20 -13.38 -2.47 -0.28
CA TYR A 20 -14.45 -1.61 -0.75
C TYR A 20 -14.11 -0.95 -2.09
N GLU A 21 -15.02 -1.10 -3.07
CA GLU A 21 -14.93 -0.37 -4.34
C GLU A 21 -15.49 1.05 -4.17
N ILE A 22 -14.62 2.05 -4.30
CA ILE A 22 -15.00 3.47 -4.17
C ILE A 22 -15.77 3.93 -5.42
N THR A 23 -15.26 3.56 -6.58
CA THR A 23 -15.82 3.79 -7.90
C THR A 23 -15.22 2.78 -8.87
N SER A 24 -15.79 2.66 -10.07
CA SER A 24 -15.28 1.72 -11.08
C SER A 24 -13.78 1.88 -11.30
N GLY A 25 -13.03 0.80 -11.07
CA GLY A 25 -11.58 0.76 -11.22
C GLY A 25 -10.78 1.35 -10.05
N VAL A 26 -11.44 1.76 -8.95
CA VAL A 26 -10.76 2.24 -7.74
C VAL A 26 -11.30 1.51 -6.52
N GLU A 27 -10.49 0.65 -5.94
CA GLU A 27 -10.82 -0.10 -4.72
C GLU A 27 -9.83 0.19 -3.59
N ILE A 28 -10.28 0.09 -2.36
CA ILE A 28 -9.44 0.04 -1.17
C ILE A 28 -9.54 -1.33 -0.54
N PHE A 29 -8.44 -1.79 0.03
CA PHE A 29 -8.35 -3.11 0.64
C PHE A 29 -7.49 -3.08 1.90
N GLU A 30 -7.76 -4.00 2.81
CA GLU A 30 -7.09 -4.05 4.10
C GLU A 30 -5.61 -4.45 3.96
N THR A 31 -4.75 -3.64 4.57
CA THR A 31 -3.30 -3.89 4.66
C THR A 31 -2.82 -3.63 6.10
N PRO A 32 -3.33 -4.40 7.08
CA PRO A 32 -3.07 -4.16 8.49
C PRO A 32 -1.61 -4.48 8.88
N GLY A 33 -1.17 -3.90 9.97
CA GLY A 33 0.17 -4.08 10.53
C GLY A 33 0.76 -2.76 11.04
N HIS A 34 0.89 -1.78 10.15
CA HIS A 34 1.27 -0.42 10.57
C HIS A 34 0.25 0.14 11.56
N THR A 35 -1.01 0.06 11.20
CA THR A 35 -2.16 0.19 12.12
C THR A 35 -3.16 -0.94 11.85
N PRO A 36 -4.04 -1.27 12.81
CA PRO A 36 -5.08 -2.29 12.59
C PRO A 36 -6.01 -1.98 11.41
N GLY A 37 -6.32 -0.70 11.20
CA GLY A 37 -7.23 -0.26 10.13
C GLY A 37 -6.50 0.34 8.91
N HIS A 38 -5.22 0.01 8.72
CA HIS A 38 -4.49 0.51 7.54
C HIS A 38 -5.08 -0.07 6.25
N MET A 39 -5.26 0.79 5.27
CA MET A 39 -5.78 0.46 3.95
C MET A 39 -4.80 0.88 2.87
N SER A 40 -4.75 0.09 1.82
CA SER A 40 -4.09 0.45 0.54
C SER A 40 -5.15 0.63 -0.53
N ALA A 41 -4.79 1.25 -1.64
CA ALA A 41 -5.70 1.40 -2.77
C ALA A 41 -5.13 0.71 -4.01
N ARG A 42 -6.03 0.18 -4.85
CA ARG A 42 -5.71 -0.33 -6.18
C ARG A 42 -6.51 0.46 -7.21
N ILE A 43 -5.82 0.94 -8.21
CA ILE A 43 -6.40 1.68 -9.33
C ILE A 43 -6.16 0.88 -10.59
N HIS A 44 -7.23 0.56 -11.32
CA HIS A 44 -7.18 -0.13 -12.59
C HIS A 44 -7.59 0.81 -13.72
N SER A 45 -6.82 0.80 -14.80
CA SER A 45 -7.17 1.47 -16.04
C SER A 45 -6.75 0.61 -17.22
N LYS A 46 -7.70 0.07 -17.96
CA LYS A 46 -7.46 -0.90 -19.04
C LYS A 46 -6.74 -2.14 -18.49
N GLU A 47 -5.52 -2.41 -18.96
CA GLU A 47 -4.70 -3.54 -18.53
C GLU A 47 -3.61 -3.15 -17.52
N GLU A 48 -3.60 -1.89 -17.08
CA GLU A 48 -2.64 -1.38 -16.12
C GLU A 48 -3.24 -1.28 -14.72
N SER A 49 -2.41 -1.50 -13.71
CA SER A 49 -2.79 -1.30 -12.32
C SER A 49 -1.73 -0.57 -11.51
N LEU A 50 -2.18 0.21 -10.55
CA LEU A 50 -1.35 0.94 -9.60
C LEU A 50 -1.78 0.59 -8.18
N LEU A 51 -0.83 0.19 -7.35
CA LEU A 51 -1.02 0.01 -5.91
C LEU A 51 -0.51 1.24 -5.16
N VAL A 52 -1.38 1.92 -4.45
CA VAL A 52 -1.03 3.02 -3.54
C VAL A 52 -0.96 2.43 -2.13
N VAL A 53 0.24 2.30 -1.59
CA VAL A 53 0.50 1.37 -0.48
C VAL A 53 0.60 2.03 0.90
N GLY A 54 0.51 3.36 0.98
CA GLY A 54 0.60 4.07 2.26
C GLY A 54 1.83 3.66 3.08
N ASP A 55 1.61 3.38 4.36
CA ASP A 55 2.67 3.09 5.32
C ASP A 55 3.08 1.59 5.38
N VAL A 56 2.57 0.75 4.48
CA VAL A 56 3.09 -0.63 4.29
C VAL A 56 4.54 -0.59 3.83
N LEU A 57 4.88 0.42 3.02
CA LEU A 57 6.22 0.62 2.49
C LEU A 57 6.65 2.08 2.68
N VAL A 58 7.40 2.33 3.72
CA VAL A 58 7.92 3.66 4.08
C VAL A 58 9.30 3.97 3.49
N ASN A 59 9.96 2.97 2.93
CA ASN A 59 11.28 3.12 2.30
C ASN A 59 11.51 1.96 1.31
N PRO A 60 12.11 2.20 0.13
CA PRO A 60 12.46 1.15 -0.83
C PRO A 60 13.30 0.01 -0.25
N PHE A 61 14.06 0.26 0.81
CA PHE A 61 14.80 -0.76 1.56
C PHE A 61 13.93 -1.96 1.94
N TYR A 62 12.67 -1.72 2.37
CA TYR A 62 11.75 -2.78 2.79
C TYR A 62 11.17 -3.59 1.61
N ILE A 63 11.46 -3.23 0.38
CA ILE A 63 11.15 -4.04 -0.80
C ILE A 63 12.16 -5.18 -0.92
N SER A 64 13.45 -4.86 -0.87
CA SER A 64 14.53 -5.86 -0.94
C SER A 64 14.72 -6.63 0.36
N GLU A 65 14.39 -6.03 1.49
CA GLU A 65 14.51 -6.60 2.84
C GLU A 65 13.12 -6.74 3.49
N SER A 66 12.19 -7.38 2.79
CA SER A 66 10.76 -7.40 3.16
C SER A 66 10.47 -8.12 4.49
N SER A 67 11.40 -8.96 4.96
CA SER A 67 11.32 -9.64 6.26
C SER A 67 11.76 -8.76 7.45
N ARG A 68 12.27 -7.57 7.19
CA ARG A 68 12.67 -6.65 8.27
C ARG A 68 11.46 -5.99 8.90
N ALA A 69 11.42 -6.00 10.23
CA ALA A 69 10.40 -5.30 10.99
C ALA A 69 10.57 -3.77 10.87
N PHE A 70 9.46 -3.07 10.69
CA PHE A 70 9.43 -1.62 10.83
C PHE A 70 9.00 -1.27 12.25
N GLN A 71 9.85 -0.53 12.98
CA GLN A 71 9.65 -0.29 14.42
C GLN A 71 8.38 0.50 14.76
N SER A 72 7.87 1.29 13.81
CA SER A 72 6.65 2.07 14.01
C SER A 72 5.37 1.28 13.73
N ASP A 73 5.46 0.04 13.25
CA ASP A 73 4.30 -0.81 13.08
C ASP A 73 3.72 -1.18 14.45
N LYS A 74 2.40 -1.10 14.58
CA LYS A 74 1.68 -1.52 15.79
C LYS A 74 1.75 -3.03 15.99
N ASP A 75 1.74 -3.77 14.88
CA ASP A 75 1.99 -5.22 14.82
C ASP A 75 3.06 -5.49 13.76
N PRO A 76 4.36 -5.55 14.15
CA PRO A 76 5.46 -5.73 13.21
C PRO A 76 5.42 -7.05 12.45
N MET A 77 4.95 -8.13 13.08
CA MET A 77 4.86 -9.45 12.43
C MET A 77 3.78 -9.47 11.36
N LEU A 78 2.62 -8.88 11.66
CA LEU A 78 1.55 -8.69 10.69
C LEU A 78 1.98 -7.72 9.57
N GLY A 79 2.71 -6.65 9.91
CA GLY A 79 3.28 -5.70 8.94
C GLY A 79 4.20 -6.37 7.93
N ILE A 80 5.07 -7.27 8.38
CA ILE A 80 5.93 -8.10 7.51
C ILE A 80 5.08 -8.94 6.56
N LYS A 81 4.10 -9.68 7.09
CA LYS A 81 3.22 -10.55 6.31
C LYS A 81 2.45 -9.76 5.25
N THR A 82 1.84 -8.66 5.64
CA THR A 82 1.09 -7.76 4.76
C THR A 82 1.98 -7.24 3.63
N ARG A 83 3.17 -6.76 3.95
CA ARG A 83 4.15 -6.27 2.98
C ARG A 83 4.57 -7.33 1.98
N GLN A 84 4.91 -8.53 2.45
CA GLN A 84 5.32 -9.62 1.59
C GLN A 84 4.19 -10.06 0.65
N THR A 85 2.96 -10.14 1.14
CA THR A 85 1.79 -10.46 0.33
C THR A 85 1.55 -9.39 -0.75
N LEU A 86 1.63 -8.12 -0.38
CA LEU A 86 1.43 -7.00 -1.29
C LEU A 86 2.51 -6.95 -2.39
N LEU A 87 3.78 -7.16 -2.02
CA LEU A 87 4.88 -7.21 -2.97
C LEU A 87 4.76 -8.38 -3.95
N ALA A 88 4.39 -9.58 -3.44
CA ALA A 88 4.16 -10.74 -4.29
C ALA A 88 3.03 -10.49 -5.30
N GLN A 89 1.96 -9.83 -4.88
CA GLN A 89 0.86 -9.44 -5.75
C GLN A 89 1.30 -8.41 -6.79
N ALA A 90 2.06 -7.38 -6.38
CA ALA A 90 2.57 -6.37 -7.30
C ALA A 90 3.41 -6.97 -8.43
N VAL A 91 4.25 -7.97 -8.11
CA VAL A 91 5.05 -8.70 -9.11
C VAL A 91 4.15 -9.55 -10.02
N ALA A 92 3.24 -10.33 -9.44
CA ALA A 92 2.36 -11.23 -10.20
C ALA A 92 1.46 -10.48 -11.19
N ASP A 93 0.92 -9.35 -10.77
CA ASP A 93 0.01 -8.52 -11.55
C ASP A 93 0.75 -7.48 -12.43
N GLN A 94 2.07 -7.41 -12.33
CA GLN A 94 2.89 -6.37 -12.97
C GLN A 94 2.40 -4.95 -12.66
N SER A 95 1.89 -4.75 -11.45
CA SER A 95 1.36 -3.47 -11.00
C SER A 95 2.48 -2.47 -10.74
N LEU A 96 2.24 -1.21 -11.09
CA LEU A 96 3.02 -0.11 -10.52
C LEU A 96 2.73 0.01 -9.03
N LEU A 97 3.68 0.54 -8.29
CA LEU A 97 3.57 0.80 -6.86
C LEU A 97 3.88 2.26 -6.58
N ALA A 98 3.02 2.92 -5.81
CA ALA A 98 3.20 4.29 -5.35
C ALA A 98 3.26 4.34 -3.83
N SER A 99 4.24 5.07 -3.31
CA SER A 99 4.35 5.40 -1.88
C SER A 99 4.72 6.87 -1.71
N ALA A 100 4.00 7.55 -0.82
CA ALA A 100 4.28 8.94 -0.45
C ALA A 100 5.62 9.11 0.29
N HIS A 101 6.19 8.02 0.78
CA HIS A 101 7.47 8.03 1.50
C HIS A 101 8.69 7.80 0.61
N PHE A 102 8.48 7.50 -0.67
CA PHE A 102 9.59 7.32 -1.59
C PHE A 102 10.01 8.67 -2.19
N SER A 103 11.30 8.78 -2.49
CA SER A 103 11.79 9.95 -3.23
C SER A 103 11.11 10.04 -4.60
N GLU A 104 10.98 11.26 -5.12
CA GLU A 104 10.39 11.45 -6.45
C GLU A 104 11.04 10.52 -7.50
N PRO A 105 10.20 9.93 -8.38
CA PRO A 105 8.78 10.21 -8.60
C PRO A 105 7.81 9.49 -7.64
N GLY A 106 8.30 8.70 -6.68
CA GLY A 106 7.47 7.97 -5.72
C GLY A 106 6.63 6.83 -6.31
N VAL A 107 6.73 6.61 -7.61
CA VAL A 107 6.04 5.58 -8.40
C VAL A 107 7.05 4.76 -9.16
N GLY A 108 6.84 3.45 -9.24
CA GLY A 108 7.73 2.56 -9.98
C GLY A 108 7.21 1.13 -10.06
N SER A 109 7.91 0.28 -10.79
CA SER A 109 7.67 -1.16 -10.85
C SER A 109 8.46 -1.90 -9.79
N ILE A 110 7.98 -3.09 -9.44
CA ILE A 110 8.71 -4.06 -8.62
C ILE A 110 9.23 -5.14 -9.55
N GLU A 111 10.53 -5.34 -9.55
CA GLU A 111 11.18 -6.36 -10.36
C GLU A 111 11.89 -7.39 -9.46
N ASP A 112 11.75 -8.66 -9.83
CA ASP A 112 12.54 -9.74 -9.22
C ASP A 112 13.85 -9.87 -10.00
N GLN A 113 14.95 -9.52 -9.35
CA GLN A 113 16.30 -9.63 -9.88
C GLN A 113 17.03 -10.73 -9.11
N GLU A 114 17.03 -11.94 -9.67
CA GLU A 114 17.74 -13.11 -9.09
C GLU A 114 17.27 -13.46 -7.67
N GLY A 115 15.96 -13.41 -7.44
CA GLY A 115 15.35 -13.72 -6.14
C GLY A 115 15.34 -12.55 -5.15
N LYS A 116 15.76 -11.36 -5.57
CA LYS A 116 15.71 -10.14 -4.77
C LYS A 116 14.83 -9.09 -5.45
N LEU A 117 13.81 -8.64 -4.73
CA LEU A 117 12.92 -7.60 -5.24
C LEU A 117 13.60 -6.22 -5.22
N LYS A 118 13.40 -5.46 -6.28
CA LYS A 118 13.88 -4.09 -6.41
C LYS A 118 12.78 -3.16 -6.89
N PHE A 119 12.82 -1.93 -6.41
CA PHE A 119 12.00 -0.83 -6.90
C PHE A 119 12.72 -0.14 -8.07
N ILE A 120 12.02 -0.05 -9.19
CA ILE A 120 12.51 0.65 -10.39
C ILE A 120 11.63 1.87 -10.62
N PRO A 121 12.11 3.08 -10.32
CA PRO A 121 11.34 4.33 -10.53
C PRO A 121 10.88 4.49 -11.98
N ARG A 122 9.67 5.03 -12.13
CA ARG A 122 9.05 5.26 -13.45
C ARG A 122 8.59 6.70 -13.61
#